data_56c53993437b0e935c08aa5e6416b6d9
#
_entry.id   56c53993437b0e935c08aa5e6416b6d9
#
_cell.length_a   1.000
_cell.length_b   1.000
_cell.length_c   1.000
_cell.angle_alpha   90.00
_cell.angle_beta   90.00
_cell.angle_gamma   90.00
#
_symmetry.space_group_name_H-M   'P 1'
#
loop_
_entity.id
_entity.type
_entity.pdbx_description
1 polymer ?
#
loop_
_entity_poly.entity_id
_entity_poly.type
_entity_poly.pdbx_seq_one_letter_code
_entity_poly.pdbx_strand_id
1 'polypeptide(L)'
;MDPLVHSHRPLISNADAPEAVHTLRFLHSRMILNRLSIFNYKNISSAELDFVPKLNCLVGMNGEGKTNVLDVIHFLSLAKSSTTSMDSQAIMHGQELMSIQGEYEHEDGTHETIHCGLKKGQKKVLRRGKKAYRRIADHIGLIPLIMVSPADQWLIAGGSEERRHFLDIVISQYNQTYLDALVRYNKALQQRNTLLKQEEEPDNELMALLEEEMARVGTYIYEERKRYVELFIPTFQSFYSLISQEKEQVSLTYSSHGERGDLLEVIRRDRAKDRAVGYSLHGTHRDDLQMMLGGFPIKREGSQGQNKTFLIALKLAQFDFLKQTGSHTSPLLLLDDIFDKLDATRVQQIIKLVSGDHFGQIFLTDTNREHLDHILSTTASSYRLFQVKGGNITT
;
A
#
# COMPACT_ATOMS: atom_id res chain seq x y z
N MET A 1 30.29 -25.33 -73.80
CA MET A 1 29.27 -26.25 -73.30
C MET A 1 29.08 -25.94 -71.82
N ASP A 2 28.10 -25.10 -71.55
CA ASP A 2 27.62 -24.77 -70.21
C ASP A 2 26.78 -25.92 -69.66
N PRO A 3 26.74 -26.11 -68.34
CA PRO A 3 25.46 -25.87 -67.73
C PRO A 3 25.51 -25.14 -66.35
N LEU A 4 24.70 -24.10 -66.27
CA LEU A 4 23.77 -23.72 -65.21
C LEU A 4 24.08 -24.09 -63.76
N VAL A 5 24.51 -23.06 -63.01
CA VAL A 5 24.52 -23.03 -61.54
C VAL A 5 23.19 -22.51 -61.05
N HIS A 6 22.39 -23.36 -60.41
CA HIS A 6 21.23 -22.98 -59.63
C HIS A 6 21.66 -22.60 -58.21
N SER A 7 21.48 -21.35 -57.87
CA SER A 7 21.58 -20.82 -56.52
C SER A 7 20.36 -21.22 -55.66
N HIS A 8 20.56 -22.15 -54.73
CA HIS A 8 19.60 -22.37 -53.66
C HIS A 8 19.93 -21.43 -52.49
N ARG A 9 19.07 -20.46 -52.23
CA ARG A 9 18.94 -19.78 -50.95
C ARG A 9 18.32 -20.75 -49.96
N PRO A 10 18.87 -20.95 -48.73
CA PRO A 10 18.15 -21.63 -47.68
C PRO A 10 17.10 -20.67 -47.08
N LEU A 11 15.86 -21.14 -47.04
CA LEU A 11 14.78 -20.59 -46.24
C LEU A 11 15.16 -20.71 -44.76
N ILE A 12 15.37 -19.60 -44.11
CA ILE A 12 15.46 -19.54 -42.63
C ILE A 12 14.04 -19.79 -42.12
N SER A 13 13.81 -20.97 -41.56
CA SER A 13 12.60 -21.30 -40.83
C SER A 13 12.59 -20.53 -39.52
N ASN A 14 11.57 -19.71 -39.34
CA ASN A 14 11.17 -19.15 -38.04
C ASN A 14 10.66 -20.27 -37.12
N ALA A 15 11.57 -20.87 -36.36
CA ALA A 15 11.24 -21.77 -35.28
C ALA A 15 12.36 -21.66 -34.24
N ASP A 16 12.23 -20.74 -33.30
CA ASP A 16 12.76 -20.82 -31.92
C ASP A 16 12.42 -19.53 -31.20
N ALA A 17 11.10 -19.29 -31.01
CA ALA A 17 10.64 -18.49 -29.91
C ALA A 17 10.60 -19.41 -28.70
N PRO A 18 11.17 -19.01 -27.54
CA PRO A 18 11.02 -19.83 -26.35
C PRO A 18 9.55 -19.83 -25.93
N GLU A 19 8.91 -20.98 -26.11
CA GLU A 19 7.64 -21.33 -25.48
C GLU A 19 7.79 -21.32 -23.97
N ALA A 20 6.66 -21.01 -23.36
CA ALA A 20 6.35 -21.18 -21.93
C ALA A 20 6.74 -20.06 -20.96
N VAL A 21 6.11 -18.91 -21.13
CA VAL A 21 5.46 -18.32 -19.96
C VAL A 21 4.01 -18.82 -20.00
N HIS A 22 3.75 -19.97 -19.41
CA HIS A 22 2.40 -20.36 -19.01
C HIS A 22 1.90 -19.28 -18.04
N THR A 23 1.22 -18.30 -18.57
CA THR A 23 0.37 -17.39 -17.83
C THR A 23 -0.78 -18.22 -17.27
N LEU A 24 -0.57 -18.83 -16.11
CA LEU A 24 -1.67 -19.23 -15.24
C LEU A 24 -2.47 -17.95 -15.02
N ARG A 25 -3.53 -17.76 -15.81
CA ARG A 25 -4.60 -16.83 -15.48
C ARG A 25 -5.25 -17.36 -14.20
N PHE A 26 -4.68 -16.97 -13.06
CA PHE A 26 -5.44 -17.02 -11.81
C PHE A 26 -6.64 -16.12 -12.04
N LEU A 27 -7.82 -16.71 -12.11
CA LEU A 27 -9.09 -16.00 -12.02
C LEU A 27 -9.11 -15.36 -10.63
N HIS A 28 -8.63 -14.12 -10.55
CA HIS A 28 -8.71 -13.34 -9.32
C HIS A 28 -10.19 -13.07 -9.08
N SER A 29 -10.75 -13.63 -8.05
CA SER A 29 -12.12 -13.32 -7.67
C SER A 29 -12.21 -11.83 -7.38
N ARG A 30 -13.22 -11.18 -7.91
CA ARG A 30 -13.47 -9.77 -7.70
C ARG A 30 -14.28 -9.61 -6.40
N MET A 31 -13.77 -8.80 -5.48
CA MET A 31 -14.55 -8.38 -4.30
C MET A 31 -14.93 -6.91 -4.49
N ILE A 32 -16.20 -6.60 -4.36
CA ILE A 32 -16.79 -5.28 -4.55
C ILE A 32 -17.37 -4.81 -3.23
N LEU A 33 -17.01 -3.63 -2.78
CA LEU A 33 -17.72 -2.95 -1.69
C LEU A 33 -19.02 -2.39 -2.25
N ASN A 34 -20.15 -2.99 -1.88
CA ASN A 34 -21.47 -2.58 -2.35
C ASN A 34 -22.08 -1.48 -1.47
N ARG A 35 -21.90 -1.59 -0.13
CA ARG A 35 -22.48 -0.65 0.83
C ARG A 35 -21.49 -0.32 1.93
N LEU A 36 -21.50 0.94 2.37
CA LEU A 36 -20.74 1.45 3.49
C LEU A 36 -21.65 2.18 4.46
N SER A 37 -21.66 1.73 5.72
CA SER A 37 -22.35 2.40 6.82
C SER A 37 -21.34 3.05 7.74
N ILE A 38 -21.55 4.32 8.05
CA ILE A 38 -20.67 5.13 8.90
C ILE A 38 -21.49 5.72 10.02
N PHE A 39 -20.99 5.66 11.27
CA PHE A 39 -21.57 6.29 12.42
C PHE A 39 -20.49 6.91 13.31
N ASN A 40 -20.59 8.22 13.55
CA ASN A 40 -19.67 9.02 14.40
C ASN A 40 -18.18 8.89 14.03
N TYR A 41 -17.86 8.92 12.73
CA TYR A 41 -16.49 8.82 12.25
C TYR A 41 -15.97 10.22 11.85
N LYS A 42 -14.99 10.73 12.58
CA LYS A 42 -14.40 12.08 12.38
C LYS A 42 -15.49 13.17 12.27
N ASN A 43 -15.68 13.76 11.07
CA ASN A 43 -16.74 14.77 10.84
C ASN A 43 -18.04 14.18 10.28
N ILE A 44 -18.13 12.87 10.08
CA ILE A 44 -19.31 12.20 9.54
C ILE A 44 -20.14 11.65 10.72
N SER A 45 -21.30 12.23 10.98
CA SER A 45 -22.20 11.78 12.05
C SER A 45 -22.90 10.48 11.71
N SER A 46 -23.45 10.39 10.49
CA SER A 46 -24.07 9.17 9.94
C SER A 46 -24.10 9.24 8.43
N ALA A 47 -23.80 8.12 7.75
CA ALA A 47 -23.96 7.98 6.31
C ALA A 47 -24.20 6.52 5.94
N GLU A 48 -25.04 6.33 4.93
CA GLU A 48 -25.27 5.06 4.23
C GLU A 48 -24.98 5.29 2.74
N LEU A 49 -23.99 4.58 2.19
CA LEU A 49 -23.52 4.80 0.84
C LEU A 49 -23.56 3.50 0.05
N ASP A 50 -24.29 3.49 -1.08
CA ASP A 50 -24.28 2.38 -2.03
C ASP A 50 -23.31 2.69 -3.17
N PHE A 51 -22.42 1.77 -3.49
CA PHE A 51 -21.37 1.94 -4.51
C PHE A 51 -21.63 1.13 -5.77
N VAL A 52 -20.96 1.54 -6.86
CA VAL A 52 -20.94 0.79 -8.11
C VAL A 52 -19.63 0.03 -8.29
N PRO A 53 -19.62 -1.03 -9.11
CA PRO A 53 -18.45 -1.91 -9.21
C PRO A 53 -17.18 -1.28 -9.79
N LYS A 54 -17.28 -0.11 -10.47
CA LYS A 54 -16.11 0.46 -11.14
C LYS A 54 -15.66 1.76 -10.50
N LEU A 55 -16.34 2.86 -10.71
CA LEU A 55 -15.84 4.18 -10.34
C LEU A 55 -16.81 4.91 -9.42
N ASN A 56 -16.35 5.27 -8.24
CA ASN A 56 -17.09 6.00 -7.21
C ASN A 56 -16.36 7.30 -6.91
N CYS A 57 -16.97 8.43 -7.25
CA CYS A 57 -16.37 9.76 -7.16
C CYS A 57 -17.01 10.56 -6.00
N LEU A 58 -16.18 11.12 -5.14
CA LEU A 58 -16.60 12.01 -4.06
C LEU A 58 -16.12 13.44 -4.37
N VAL A 59 -17.06 14.37 -4.51
CA VAL A 59 -16.82 15.78 -4.85
C VAL A 59 -17.19 16.68 -3.70
N GLY A 60 -16.42 17.71 -3.44
CA GLY A 60 -16.68 18.70 -2.42
C GLY A 60 -15.46 19.56 -2.15
N MET A 61 -15.63 20.65 -1.43
CA MET A 61 -14.51 21.51 -1.05
C MET A 61 -13.54 20.81 -0.10
N ASN A 62 -12.36 21.39 0.10
CA ASN A 62 -11.40 20.87 1.08
C ASN A 62 -11.98 20.95 2.51
N GLY A 63 -11.72 19.93 3.32
CA GLY A 63 -12.23 19.84 4.70
C GLY A 63 -13.66 19.31 4.85
N GLU A 64 -14.40 19.08 3.75
CA GLU A 64 -15.79 18.64 3.80
C GLU A 64 -15.98 17.17 4.23
N GLY A 65 -14.93 16.35 4.18
CA GLY A 65 -14.98 14.96 4.65
C GLY A 65 -14.77 13.90 3.57
N LYS A 66 -14.42 14.26 2.33
CA LYS A 66 -14.13 13.32 1.24
C LYS A 66 -13.09 12.27 1.64
N THR A 67 -11.92 12.71 2.10
CA THR A 67 -10.84 11.85 2.60
C THR A 67 -11.31 10.95 3.75
N ASN A 68 -12.26 11.41 4.58
CA ASN A 68 -12.76 10.60 5.70
C ASN A 68 -13.58 9.40 5.23
N VAL A 69 -14.28 9.48 4.09
CA VAL A 69 -14.94 8.32 3.48
C VAL A 69 -13.90 7.29 3.00
N LEU A 70 -12.85 7.76 2.30
CA LEU A 70 -11.75 6.87 1.88
C LEU A 70 -11.06 6.25 3.10
N ASP A 71 -10.88 7.02 4.16
CA ASP A 71 -10.26 6.55 5.39
C ASP A 71 -11.10 5.48 6.11
N VAL A 72 -12.43 5.53 6.03
CA VAL A 72 -13.31 4.45 6.51
C VAL A 72 -13.08 3.15 5.72
N ILE A 73 -12.98 3.23 4.38
CA ILE A 73 -12.69 2.06 3.54
C ILE A 73 -11.31 1.50 3.87
N HIS A 74 -10.31 2.37 4.03
CA HIS A 74 -8.96 1.99 4.47
C HIS A 74 -8.98 1.34 5.85
N PHE A 75 -9.77 1.88 6.80
CA PHE A 75 -9.88 1.31 8.14
C PHE A 75 -10.49 -0.09 8.13
N LEU A 76 -11.52 -0.31 7.31
CA LEU A 76 -12.14 -1.64 7.16
C LEU A 76 -11.19 -2.66 6.51
N SER A 77 -10.22 -2.23 5.69
CA SER A 77 -9.22 -3.10 5.07
C SER A 77 -8.03 -3.38 6.00
N LEU A 78 -7.42 -2.34 6.55
CA LEU A 78 -6.15 -2.41 7.29
C LEU A 78 -6.31 -2.26 8.81
N ALA A 79 -7.54 -2.22 9.28
CA ALA A 79 -7.91 -2.09 10.70
C ALA A 79 -7.28 -0.87 11.40
N LYS A 80 -6.93 0.19 10.66
CA LYS A 80 -6.42 1.45 11.21
C LYS A 80 -6.72 2.61 10.26
N SER A 81 -6.79 3.83 10.80
CA SER A 81 -6.91 5.05 10.00
C SER A 81 -5.61 5.30 9.20
N SER A 82 -5.74 5.84 7.99
CA SER A 82 -4.62 6.32 7.17
C SER A 82 -4.13 7.70 7.60
N THR A 83 -4.93 8.46 8.34
CA THR A 83 -4.68 9.87 8.65
C THR A 83 -4.45 10.15 10.14
N THR A 84 -4.70 9.17 11.03
CA THR A 84 -4.48 9.31 12.47
C THR A 84 -3.66 8.17 13.03
N SER A 85 -2.79 8.46 14.00
CA SER A 85 -1.96 7.44 14.65
C SER A 85 -2.68 6.69 15.77
N MET A 86 -3.66 7.34 16.41
CA MET A 86 -4.45 6.75 17.50
C MET A 86 -5.88 6.46 17.05
N ASP A 87 -6.34 5.24 17.27
CA ASP A 87 -7.70 4.80 16.90
C ASP A 87 -8.78 5.73 17.50
N SER A 88 -8.60 6.22 18.72
CA SER A 88 -9.57 7.11 19.38
C SER A 88 -9.82 8.43 18.64
N GLN A 89 -8.87 8.89 17.81
CA GLN A 89 -9.01 10.09 16.99
C GLN A 89 -9.95 9.88 15.79
N ALA A 90 -10.31 8.63 15.48
CA ALA A 90 -11.31 8.31 14.47
C ALA A 90 -12.74 8.54 14.98
N ILE A 91 -12.95 8.59 16.30
CA ILE A 91 -14.26 8.90 16.89
C ILE A 91 -14.57 10.38 16.67
N MET A 92 -15.78 10.69 16.23
CA MET A 92 -16.25 12.08 16.06
C MET A 92 -16.05 12.88 17.35
N HIS A 93 -15.60 14.11 17.20
CA HIS A 93 -15.36 14.99 18.34
C HIS A 93 -16.65 15.17 19.16
N GLY A 94 -16.55 15.02 20.49
CA GLY A 94 -17.72 15.09 21.40
C GLY A 94 -18.51 13.79 21.53
N GLN A 95 -18.17 12.74 20.75
CA GLN A 95 -18.84 11.43 20.83
C GLN A 95 -17.99 10.41 21.61
N GLU A 96 -18.65 9.36 22.13
CA GLU A 96 -18.03 8.32 22.95
C GLU A 96 -17.68 7.06 22.15
N LEU A 97 -18.30 6.87 20.98
CA LEU A 97 -18.09 5.68 20.16
C LEU A 97 -18.28 5.99 18.66
N MET A 98 -17.66 5.16 17.84
CA MET A 98 -17.91 5.08 16.40
C MET A 98 -18.23 3.66 15.99
N SER A 99 -18.93 3.52 14.85
CA SER A 99 -19.20 2.25 14.20
C SER A 99 -19.10 2.42 12.70
N ILE A 100 -18.38 1.51 12.03
CA ILE A 100 -18.25 1.47 10.58
C ILE A 100 -18.49 0.06 10.08
N GLN A 101 -19.17 -0.09 8.95
CA GLN A 101 -19.48 -1.38 8.35
C GLN A 101 -19.37 -1.30 6.84
N GLY A 102 -18.75 -2.31 6.23
CA GLY A 102 -18.72 -2.54 4.79
C GLY A 102 -19.43 -3.85 4.44
N GLU A 103 -20.25 -3.81 3.40
CA GLU A 103 -20.87 -4.99 2.80
C GLU A 103 -20.21 -5.24 1.46
N TYR A 104 -19.62 -6.41 1.34
CA TYR A 104 -18.83 -6.81 0.17
C TYR A 104 -19.52 -7.98 -0.54
N GLU A 105 -19.36 -8.02 -1.86
CA GLU A 105 -19.81 -9.11 -2.71
C GLU A 105 -18.62 -9.66 -3.49
N HIS A 106 -18.46 -10.97 -3.44
CA HIS A 106 -17.51 -11.72 -4.24
C HIS A 106 -18.07 -12.06 -5.61
N GLU A 107 -17.20 -12.34 -6.56
CA GLU A 107 -17.58 -12.69 -7.93
C GLU A 107 -18.48 -13.94 -8.00
N ASP A 108 -18.37 -14.84 -7.04
CA ASP A 108 -19.23 -16.03 -6.91
C ASP A 108 -20.61 -15.73 -6.31
N GLY A 109 -20.92 -14.45 -6.04
CA GLY A 109 -22.17 -14.00 -5.44
C GLY A 109 -22.25 -14.18 -3.92
N THR A 110 -21.17 -14.62 -3.27
CA THR A 110 -21.14 -14.66 -1.80
C THR A 110 -21.00 -13.27 -1.21
N HIS A 111 -21.70 -13.01 -0.11
CA HIS A 111 -21.67 -11.72 0.58
C HIS A 111 -20.85 -11.81 1.86
N GLU A 112 -20.13 -10.76 2.15
CA GLU A 112 -19.32 -10.62 3.33
C GLU A 112 -19.53 -9.27 4.00
N THR A 113 -19.64 -9.27 5.32
CA THR A 113 -19.77 -8.03 6.11
C THR A 113 -18.58 -7.88 7.04
N ILE A 114 -17.92 -6.73 6.96
CA ILE A 114 -16.86 -6.35 7.89
C ILE A 114 -17.36 -5.17 8.72
N HIS A 115 -17.29 -5.31 10.02
CA HIS A 115 -17.74 -4.30 10.97
C HIS A 115 -16.62 -3.95 11.96
N CYS A 116 -16.40 -2.68 12.21
CA CYS A 116 -15.52 -2.21 13.27
C CYS A 116 -16.25 -1.24 14.20
N GLY A 117 -16.29 -1.59 15.48
CA GLY A 117 -16.76 -0.73 16.56
C GLY A 117 -15.62 -0.30 17.46
N LEU A 118 -15.61 0.96 17.83
CA LEU A 118 -14.64 1.52 18.78
C LEU A 118 -15.34 2.40 19.81
N LYS A 119 -15.09 2.16 21.09
CA LYS A 119 -15.50 3.02 22.18
C LYS A 119 -14.27 3.65 22.84
N LYS A 120 -14.38 4.91 23.22
CA LYS A 120 -13.31 5.67 23.88
C LYS A 120 -12.77 4.94 25.12
N GLY A 121 -11.45 4.83 25.23
CA GLY A 121 -10.82 4.10 26.31
C GLY A 121 -10.89 2.56 26.21
N GLN A 122 -11.48 1.99 25.15
CA GLN A 122 -11.55 0.55 24.92
C GLN A 122 -10.79 0.14 23.66
N LYS A 123 -10.46 -1.15 23.57
CA LYS A 123 -9.91 -1.74 22.35
C LYS A 123 -11.00 -1.82 21.29
N LYS A 124 -10.65 -1.53 20.04
CA LYS A 124 -11.56 -1.74 18.91
C LYS A 124 -11.94 -3.20 18.75
N VAL A 125 -13.15 -3.44 18.29
CA VAL A 125 -13.68 -4.75 17.97
C VAL A 125 -13.92 -4.84 16.46
N LEU A 126 -13.16 -5.69 15.78
CA LEU A 126 -13.31 -5.97 14.36
C LEU A 126 -14.02 -7.32 14.21
N ARG A 127 -15.01 -7.38 13.33
CA ARG A 127 -15.82 -8.59 13.07
C ARG A 127 -15.89 -8.86 11.58
N ARG A 128 -15.90 -10.15 11.26
CA ARG A 128 -16.24 -10.71 9.96
C ARG A 128 -17.58 -11.45 10.10
N GLY A 129 -18.63 -10.90 9.50
CA GLY A 129 -19.99 -11.33 9.80
C GLY A 129 -20.30 -11.23 11.30
N LYS A 130 -20.74 -12.34 11.89
CA LYS A 130 -21.06 -12.41 13.33
C LYS A 130 -19.83 -12.67 14.22
N LYS A 131 -18.66 -13.04 13.66
CA LYS A 131 -17.48 -13.50 14.40
C LYS A 131 -16.47 -12.37 14.59
N ALA A 132 -16.11 -12.08 15.84
CA ALA A 132 -15.03 -11.15 16.14
C ALA A 132 -13.66 -11.81 15.92
N TYR A 133 -12.71 -11.04 15.38
CA TYR A 133 -11.32 -11.48 15.28
C TYR A 133 -10.68 -11.57 16.67
N ARG A 134 -9.96 -12.65 16.92
CA ARG A 134 -9.12 -12.77 18.11
C ARG A 134 -7.82 -11.98 17.98
N ARG A 135 -7.27 -11.96 16.77
CA ARG A 135 -6.09 -11.21 16.37
C ARG A 135 -6.46 -10.37 15.16
N ILE A 136 -6.23 -9.07 15.24
CA ILE A 136 -6.51 -8.15 14.11
C ILE A 136 -5.62 -8.49 12.90
N ALA A 137 -4.40 -9.00 13.13
CA ALA A 137 -3.51 -9.46 12.07
C ALA A 137 -4.16 -10.50 11.14
N ASP A 138 -5.06 -11.35 11.65
CA ASP A 138 -5.76 -12.38 10.85
C ASP A 138 -6.76 -11.79 9.83
N HIS A 139 -7.03 -10.49 9.92
CA HIS A 139 -7.89 -9.75 8.98
C HIS A 139 -7.11 -9.14 7.81
N ILE A 140 -5.84 -8.80 8.03
CA ILE A 140 -5.02 -8.10 7.04
C ILE A 140 -4.83 -8.99 5.80
N GLY A 141 -5.09 -8.42 4.63
CA GLY A 141 -5.03 -9.14 3.35
C GLY A 141 -6.37 -9.73 2.88
N LEU A 142 -7.41 -9.75 3.73
CA LEU A 142 -8.75 -10.18 3.31
C LEU A 142 -9.34 -9.23 2.26
N ILE A 143 -9.16 -7.93 2.46
CA ILE A 143 -9.60 -6.87 1.55
C ILE A 143 -8.35 -6.11 1.10
N PRO A 144 -7.64 -6.57 0.05
CA PRO A 144 -6.47 -5.89 -0.43
C PRO A 144 -6.81 -4.47 -0.88
N LEU A 145 -5.95 -3.51 -0.53
CA LEU A 145 -6.22 -2.11 -0.79
C LEU A 145 -4.93 -1.33 -1.02
N ILE A 146 -4.96 -0.44 -2.00
CA ILE A 146 -3.94 0.59 -2.20
C ILE A 146 -4.60 1.96 -2.12
N MET A 147 -4.01 2.85 -1.33
CA MET A 147 -4.40 4.25 -1.23
C MET A 147 -3.28 5.15 -1.71
N VAL A 148 -3.64 6.10 -2.58
CA VAL A 148 -2.80 7.24 -2.97
C VAL A 148 -3.38 8.47 -2.29
N SER A 149 -2.60 9.17 -1.51
CA SER A 149 -3.05 10.34 -0.75
C SER A 149 -2.01 11.46 -0.74
N PRO A 150 -2.39 12.70 -0.41
CA PRO A 150 -1.43 13.80 -0.22
C PRO A 150 -0.38 13.50 0.86
N ALA A 151 -0.71 12.69 1.86
CA ALA A 151 0.22 12.29 2.92
C ALA A 151 1.39 11.43 2.39
N ASP A 152 1.23 10.76 1.24
CA ASP A 152 2.30 9.95 0.63
C ASP A 152 3.54 10.77 0.25
N GLN A 153 3.44 12.11 0.19
CA GLN A 153 4.61 12.98 -0.01
C GLN A 153 5.71 12.73 1.03
N TRP A 154 5.36 12.28 2.25
CA TRP A 154 6.32 11.94 3.29
C TRP A 154 7.18 10.72 2.94
N LEU A 155 6.76 9.88 2.02
CA LEU A 155 7.56 8.78 1.50
C LEU A 155 8.87 9.29 0.84
N ILE A 156 8.80 10.42 0.14
CA ILE A 156 9.97 11.08 -0.45
C ILE A 156 10.60 12.05 0.55
N ALA A 157 9.82 12.94 1.16
CA ALA A 157 10.33 14.02 2.02
C ALA A 157 10.78 13.52 3.40
N GLY A 158 10.18 12.46 3.92
CA GLY A 158 10.41 11.90 5.23
C GLY A 158 11.68 11.07 5.36
N GLY A 159 11.72 10.29 6.43
CA GLY A 159 12.83 9.39 6.76
C GLY A 159 12.66 7.97 6.19
N SER A 160 13.58 7.10 6.57
CA SER A 160 13.51 5.67 6.19
C SER A 160 12.34 4.94 6.84
N GLU A 161 11.78 5.46 7.92
CA GLU A 161 10.61 4.86 8.59
C GLU A 161 9.39 4.82 7.66
N GLU A 162 9.10 5.93 6.95
CA GLU A 162 8.01 6.02 5.99
C GLU A 162 8.20 5.02 4.84
N ARG A 163 9.44 4.87 4.37
CA ARG A 163 9.76 3.94 3.28
C ARG A 163 9.68 2.48 3.71
N ARG A 164 10.08 2.17 4.96
CA ARG A 164 9.83 0.82 5.51
C ARG A 164 8.35 0.54 5.65
N HIS A 165 7.59 1.50 6.18
CA HIS A 165 6.14 1.37 6.32
C HIS A 165 5.45 1.12 4.96
N PHE A 166 5.91 1.79 3.90
CA PHE A 166 5.46 1.56 2.53
C PHE A 166 5.68 0.10 2.07
N LEU A 167 6.85 -0.50 2.37
CA LEU A 167 7.13 -1.91 2.07
C LEU A 167 6.23 -2.82 2.93
N ASP A 168 6.16 -2.56 4.23
CA ASP A 168 5.48 -3.40 5.20
C ASP A 168 3.97 -3.50 4.95
N ILE A 169 3.32 -2.40 4.58
CA ILE A 169 1.88 -2.38 4.26
C ILE A 169 1.55 -3.35 3.13
N VAL A 170 2.34 -3.37 2.08
CA VAL A 170 2.04 -4.22 0.91
C VAL A 170 2.38 -5.67 1.18
N ILE A 171 3.58 -5.94 1.71
CA ILE A 171 4.02 -7.31 1.98
C ILE A 171 3.08 -7.99 2.99
N SER A 172 2.63 -7.25 4.01
CA SER A 172 1.70 -7.78 5.01
C SER A 172 0.33 -8.16 4.46
N GLN A 173 -0.09 -7.59 3.33
CA GLN A 173 -1.39 -7.91 2.73
C GLN A 173 -1.40 -9.24 1.98
N TYR A 174 -0.26 -9.74 1.52
CA TYR A 174 -0.19 -11.03 0.82
C TYR A 174 0.61 -12.09 1.57
N ASN A 175 1.39 -11.71 2.58
CA ASN A 175 2.24 -12.64 3.33
C ASN A 175 1.98 -12.53 4.83
N GLN A 176 1.12 -13.43 5.34
CA GLN A 176 0.75 -13.47 6.75
C GLN A 176 1.95 -13.82 7.66
N THR A 177 2.87 -14.67 7.18
CA THR A 177 4.10 -15.01 7.92
C THR A 177 5.00 -13.79 8.10
N TYR A 178 5.06 -12.93 7.07
CA TYR A 178 5.78 -11.65 7.17
C TYR A 178 5.17 -10.73 8.22
N LEU A 179 3.84 -10.58 8.22
CA LEU A 179 3.15 -9.77 9.22
C LEU A 179 3.40 -10.28 10.65
N ASP A 180 3.34 -11.60 10.86
CA ASP A 180 3.65 -12.20 12.15
C ASP A 180 5.12 -11.97 12.56
N ALA A 181 6.07 -12.09 11.62
CA ALA A 181 7.47 -11.79 11.85
C ALA A 181 7.69 -10.32 12.24
N LEU A 182 7.03 -9.40 11.52
CA LEU A 182 7.10 -7.97 11.78
C LEU A 182 6.57 -7.59 13.17
N VAL A 183 5.44 -8.18 13.59
CA VAL A 183 4.87 -7.97 14.93
C VAL A 183 5.84 -8.48 16.02
N ARG A 184 6.42 -9.67 15.83
CA ARG A 184 7.38 -10.25 16.77
C ARG A 184 8.67 -9.44 16.83
N TYR A 185 9.19 -9.03 15.69
CA TYR A 185 10.37 -8.17 15.60
C TYR A 185 10.20 -6.87 16.37
N ASN A 186 9.11 -6.15 16.10
CA ASN A 186 8.83 -4.87 16.74
C ASN A 186 8.64 -5.01 18.25
N LYS A 187 8.02 -6.09 18.72
CA LYS A 187 7.88 -6.38 20.13
C LYS A 187 9.24 -6.65 20.80
N ALA A 188 10.09 -7.49 20.18
CA ALA A 188 11.42 -7.81 20.70
C ALA A 188 12.32 -6.54 20.70
N LEU A 189 12.28 -5.75 19.63
CA LEU A 189 12.99 -4.48 19.53
C LEU A 189 12.59 -3.50 20.64
N GLN A 190 11.28 -3.34 20.88
CA GLN A 190 10.78 -2.47 21.95
C GLN A 190 11.25 -2.94 23.33
N GLN A 191 11.16 -4.23 23.60
CA GLN A 191 11.61 -4.81 24.89
C GLN A 191 13.13 -4.66 25.06
N ARG A 192 13.91 -4.98 24.02
CA ARG A 192 15.37 -4.79 24.03
C ARG A 192 15.74 -3.32 24.29
N ASN A 193 15.10 -2.39 23.59
CA ASN A 193 15.36 -0.95 23.80
C ASN A 193 14.95 -0.48 25.20
N THR A 194 13.98 -1.10 25.84
CA THR A 194 13.62 -0.83 27.25
C THR A 194 14.73 -1.29 28.17
N LEU A 195 15.29 -2.50 27.97
CA LEU A 195 16.41 -3.02 28.75
C LEU A 195 17.69 -2.19 28.57
N LEU A 196 17.98 -1.74 27.34
CA LEU A 196 19.15 -0.92 27.05
C LEU A 196 19.16 0.43 27.77
N LYS A 197 17.99 0.95 28.18
CA LYS A 197 17.82 2.22 28.90
C LYS A 197 17.92 2.09 30.42
N GLN A 198 17.96 0.87 30.94
CA GLN A 198 18.06 0.66 32.39
C GLN A 198 19.45 1.08 32.90
N GLU A 199 19.50 1.70 34.08
CA GLU A 199 20.77 2.06 34.72
C GLU A 199 21.53 0.83 35.17
N GLU A 200 20.82 -0.16 35.70
CA GLU A 200 21.39 -1.44 36.14
C GLU A 200 21.74 -2.32 34.93
N GLU A 201 22.64 -3.31 35.16
CA GLU A 201 22.95 -4.31 34.15
C GLU A 201 21.70 -5.11 33.79
N PRO A 202 21.28 -5.14 32.53
CA PRO A 202 20.11 -5.90 32.12
C PRO A 202 20.38 -7.40 32.27
N ASP A 203 19.32 -8.16 32.51
CA ASP A 203 19.36 -9.62 32.50
C ASP A 203 19.92 -10.11 31.16
N ASN A 204 21.09 -10.77 31.23
CA ASN A 204 21.82 -11.23 30.05
C ASN A 204 21.09 -12.37 29.32
N GLU A 205 20.32 -13.23 30.02
CA GLU A 205 19.55 -14.31 29.40
C GLU A 205 18.39 -13.73 28.61
N LEU A 206 17.62 -12.80 29.22
CA LEU A 206 16.53 -12.11 28.53
C LEU A 206 17.04 -11.29 27.34
N MET A 207 18.17 -10.60 27.51
CA MET A 207 18.78 -9.83 26.40
C MET A 207 19.16 -10.75 25.23
N ALA A 208 19.78 -11.91 25.52
CA ALA A 208 20.17 -12.88 24.51
C ALA A 208 18.96 -13.45 23.76
N LEU A 209 17.88 -13.79 24.47
CA LEU A 209 16.63 -14.28 23.87
C LEU A 209 15.99 -13.25 22.93
N LEU A 210 15.98 -11.98 23.34
CA LEU A 210 15.43 -10.90 22.49
C LEU A 210 16.28 -10.68 21.24
N GLU A 211 17.60 -10.75 21.34
CA GLU A 211 18.53 -10.62 20.22
C GLU A 211 18.41 -11.78 19.24
N GLU A 212 18.30 -13.02 19.73
CA GLU A 212 18.05 -14.19 18.89
C GLU A 212 16.72 -14.11 18.16
N GLU A 213 15.66 -13.66 18.86
CA GLU A 213 14.36 -13.44 18.22
C GLU A 213 14.43 -12.34 17.16
N MET A 214 15.05 -11.20 17.48
CA MET A 214 15.23 -10.10 16.48
C MET A 214 16.04 -10.57 15.28
N ALA A 215 17.12 -11.34 15.48
CA ALA A 215 17.94 -11.83 14.38
C ALA A 215 17.16 -12.82 13.50
N ARG A 216 16.49 -13.80 14.11
CA ARG A 216 15.77 -14.85 13.40
C ARG A 216 14.62 -14.30 12.55
N VAL A 217 13.75 -13.46 13.14
CA VAL A 217 12.63 -12.87 12.39
C VAL A 217 13.08 -11.70 11.51
N GLY A 218 14.13 -10.97 11.90
CA GLY A 218 14.73 -9.89 11.12
C GLY A 218 15.36 -10.37 9.83
N THR A 219 16.04 -11.50 9.81
CA THR A 219 16.57 -12.13 8.59
C THR A 219 15.44 -12.44 7.61
N TYR A 220 14.35 -13.04 8.08
CA TYR A 220 13.18 -13.33 7.25
C TYR A 220 12.54 -12.04 6.69
N ILE A 221 12.41 -10.99 7.51
CA ILE A 221 11.89 -9.67 7.05
C ILE A 221 12.79 -9.08 5.95
N TYR A 222 14.11 -9.16 6.13
CA TYR A 222 15.08 -8.70 5.15
C TYR A 222 14.93 -9.42 3.81
N GLU A 223 14.89 -10.74 3.84
CA GLU A 223 14.77 -11.57 2.63
C GLU A 223 13.47 -11.28 1.86
N GLU A 224 12.34 -11.16 2.56
CA GLU A 224 11.05 -10.86 1.94
C GLU A 224 10.99 -9.43 1.37
N ARG A 225 11.55 -8.43 2.06
CA ARG A 225 11.64 -7.06 1.53
C ARG A 225 12.53 -7.00 0.31
N LYS A 226 13.69 -7.66 0.33
CA LYS A 226 14.61 -7.74 -0.79
C LYS A 226 13.92 -8.36 -2.01
N ARG A 227 13.32 -9.53 -1.83
CA ARG A 227 12.57 -10.22 -2.88
C ARG A 227 11.43 -9.36 -3.44
N TYR A 228 10.66 -8.71 -2.57
CA TYR A 228 9.60 -7.79 -2.99
C TYR A 228 10.15 -6.67 -3.86
N VAL A 229 11.21 -5.98 -3.42
CA VAL A 229 11.77 -4.84 -4.15
C VAL A 229 12.32 -5.27 -5.50
N GLU A 230 13.03 -6.40 -5.60
CA GLU A 230 13.53 -6.94 -6.86
C GLU A 230 12.41 -7.20 -7.88
N LEU A 231 11.31 -7.79 -7.46
CA LEU A 231 10.14 -8.06 -8.31
C LEU A 231 9.33 -6.79 -8.64
N PHE A 232 9.35 -5.81 -7.74
CA PHE A 232 8.57 -4.58 -7.82
C PHE A 232 9.16 -3.55 -8.79
N ILE A 233 10.48 -3.45 -8.87
CA ILE A 233 11.20 -2.42 -9.65
C ILE A 233 10.74 -2.35 -11.11
N PRO A 234 10.67 -3.44 -11.89
CA PRO A 234 10.27 -3.38 -13.29
C PRO A 234 8.87 -2.81 -13.50
N THR A 235 7.91 -3.21 -12.66
CA THR A 235 6.53 -2.72 -12.72
C THR A 235 6.46 -1.23 -12.37
N PHE A 236 7.18 -0.80 -11.33
CA PHE A 236 7.28 0.61 -10.98
C PHE A 236 7.85 1.46 -12.11
N GLN A 237 8.95 1.03 -12.71
CA GLN A 237 9.58 1.73 -13.84
C GLN A 237 8.65 1.82 -15.05
N SER A 238 7.89 0.78 -15.33
CA SER A 238 6.89 0.76 -16.40
C SER A 238 5.79 1.80 -16.17
N PHE A 239 5.19 1.87 -14.97
CA PHE A 239 4.19 2.89 -14.65
C PHE A 239 4.76 4.30 -14.70
N TYR A 240 5.98 4.50 -14.19
CA TYR A 240 6.61 5.81 -14.23
C TYR A 240 6.87 6.26 -15.67
N SER A 241 7.46 5.42 -16.51
CA SER A 241 7.70 5.70 -17.94
C SER A 241 6.40 6.04 -18.67
N LEU A 242 5.32 5.32 -18.38
CA LEU A 242 4.03 5.56 -19.00
C LEU A 242 3.45 6.95 -18.63
N ILE A 243 3.54 7.34 -17.35
CA ILE A 243 3.02 8.64 -16.88
C ILE A 243 3.92 9.79 -17.32
N SER A 244 5.24 9.62 -17.31
CA SER A 244 6.23 10.63 -17.70
C SER A 244 6.48 10.69 -19.21
N GLN A 245 5.87 9.77 -20.00
CA GLN A 245 6.11 9.61 -21.44
C GLN A 245 7.58 9.38 -21.79
N GLU A 246 8.23 8.48 -21.02
CA GLU A 246 9.63 8.05 -21.20
C GLU A 246 10.69 9.18 -21.12
N LYS A 247 10.31 10.33 -20.59
CA LYS A 247 11.22 11.50 -20.50
C LYS A 247 12.22 11.42 -19.35
N GLU A 248 11.99 10.54 -18.40
CA GLU A 248 12.70 10.52 -17.14
C GLU A 248 13.01 9.07 -16.73
N GLN A 249 14.19 8.85 -16.15
CA GLN A 249 14.59 7.54 -15.64
C GLN A 249 14.52 7.51 -14.11
N VAL A 250 13.96 6.45 -13.56
CA VAL A 250 13.85 6.24 -12.12
C VAL A 250 14.45 4.91 -11.69
N SER A 251 14.96 4.87 -10.47
CA SER A 251 15.43 3.63 -9.87
C SER A 251 15.13 3.58 -8.37
N LEU A 252 15.06 2.35 -7.86
CA LEU A 252 14.94 2.03 -6.45
C LEU A 252 16.09 1.14 -6.04
N THR A 253 16.64 1.34 -4.85
CA THR A 253 17.68 0.48 -4.28
C THR A 253 17.32 0.20 -2.82
N TYR A 254 17.14 -1.06 -2.48
CA TYR A 254 16.95 -1.48 -1.10
C TYR A 254 18.29 -1.61 -0.41
N SER A 255 18.41 -1.06 0.78
CA SER A 255 19.63 -1.09 1.63
C SER A 255 19.25 -1.62 3.00
N SER A 256 19.93 -2.66 3.46
CA SER A 256 19.66 -3.30 4.74
C SER A 256 20.93 -3.66 5.51
N HIS A 257 20.81 -3.69 6.82
CA HIS A 257 21.86 -4.24 7.68
C HIS A 257 21.97 -5.78 7.55
N GLY A 258 20.93 -6.46 7.03
CA GLY A 258 20.96 -7.89 6.70
C GLY A 258 22.00 -8.26 5.62
N GLU A 259 22.47 -7.29 4.83
CA GLU A 259 23.53 -7.48 3.84
C GLU A 259 24.94 -7.57 4.46
N ARG A 260 25.08 -7.23 5.74
CA ARG A 260 26.38 -7.13 6.42
C ARG A 260 26.86 -8.46 7.06
N GLY A 261 26.16 -9.55 6.82
CA GLY A 261 26.43 -10.87 7.38
C GLY A 261 25.39 -11.33 8.40
N ASP A 262 25.77 -12.21 9.30
CA ASP A 262 24.87 -12.72 10.33
C ASP A 262 24.34 -11.61 11.24
N LEU A 263 23.02 -11.43 11.24
CA LEU A 263 22.38 -10.33 11.96
C LEU A 263 22.56 -10.48 13.49
N LEU A 264 22.60 -11.72 14.01
CA LEU A 264 22.82 -11.95 15.44
C LEU A 264 24.22 -11.52 15.87
N GLU A 265 25.23 -11.88 15.07
CA GLU A 265 26.62 -11.46 15.33
C GLU A 265 26.74 -9.94 15.32
N VAL A 266 26.11 -9.26 14.36
CA VAL A 266 26.12 -7.79 14.26
C VAL A 266 25.46 -7.14 15.47
N ILE A 267 24.29 -7.64 15.90
CA ILE A 267 23.56 -7.12 17.06
C ILE A 267 24.40 -7.32 18.35
N ARG A 268 24.96 -8.52 18.54
CA ARG A 268 25.77 -8.85 19.74
C ARG A 268 27.07 -8.06 19.81
N ARG A 269 27.78 -7.94 18.71
CA ARG A 269 29.05 -7.19 18.62
C ARG A 269 28.90 -5.74 19.07
N ASP A 270 27.80 -5.08 18.69
CA ASP A 270 27.60 -3.66 18.96
C ASP A 270 26.70 -3.38 20.18
N ARG A 271 26.40 -4.41 21.02
CA ARG A 271 25.58 -4.28 22.24
C ARG A 271 26.05 -3.18 23.19
N ALA A 272 27.35 -3.04 23.39
CA ALA A 272 27.91 -2.01 24.26
C ALA A 272 27.63 -0.59 23.71
N LYS A 273 27.67 -0.41 22.41
CA LYS A 273 27.30 0.85 21.74
C LYS A 273 25.81 1.13 21.86
N ASP A 274 24.99 0.10 21.63
CA ASP A 274 23.52 0.19 21.78
C ASP A 274 23.15 0.64 23.18
N ARG A 275 23.82 0.08 24.21
CA ARG A 275 23.62 0.48 25.60
C ARG A 275 24.01 1.93 25.86
N ALA A 276 25.14 2.38 25.31
CA ALA A 276 25.61 3.76 25.47
C ALA A 276 24.62 4.79 24.88
N VAL A 277 23.90 4.45 23.78
CA VAL A 277 22.90 5.33 23.15
C VAL A 277 21.48 5.05 23.59
N GLY A 278 21.21 3.94 24.29
CA GLY A 278 19.89 3.55 24.82
C GLY A 278 18.93 2.97 23.78
N TYR A 279 19.40 2.56 22.59
CA TYR A 279 18.57 1.91 21.55
C TYR A 279 19.39 1.08 20.58
N SER A 280 18.72 0.17 19.87
CA SER A 280 19.33 -0.73 18.89
C SER A 280 19.78 0.02 17.64
N LEU A 281 21.06 -0.06 17.28
CA LEU A 281 21.67 0.57 16.13
C LEU A 281 21.58 -0.30 14.86
N HIS A 282 21.38 -1.61 15.01
CA HIS A 282 21.40 -2.60 13.94
C HIS A 282 20.13 -3.42 13.88
N GLY A 283 19.70 -3.74 12.66
CA GLY A 283 18.53 -4.55 12.36
C GLY A 283 17.67 -3.99 11.26
N THR A 284 16.61 -4.73 10.88
CA THR A 284 15.70 -4.37 9.77
C THR A 284 14.88 -3.10 10.00
N HIS A 285 14.81 -2.62 11.26
CA HIS A 285 14.26 -1.30 11.60
C HIS A 285 15.16 -0.12 11.14
N ARG A 286 16.33 -0.40 10.58
CA ARG A 286 17.27 0.56 10.00
C ARG A 286 17.34 0.50 8.47
N ASP A 287 16.62 -0.42 7.87
CA ASP A 287 16.57 -0.54 6.41
C ASP A 287 16.04 0.71 5.76
N ASP A 288 16.44 0.91 4.51
CA ASP A 288 15.99 2.02 3.69
C ASP A 288 15.73 1.60 2.24
N LEU A 289 14.83 2.33 1.58
CA LEU A 289 14.57 2.25 0.15
C LEU A 289 14.99 3.56 -0.50
N GLN A 290 16.15 3.57 -1.16
CA GLN A 290 16.63 4.73 -1.87
C GLN A 290 15.83 4.94 -3.15
N MET A 291 15.40 6.16 -3.38
CA MET A 291 14.56 6.59 -4.50
C MET A 291 15.31 7.60 -5.36
N MET A 292 15.56 7.26 -6.62
CA MET A 292 16.41 8.05 -7.50
C MET A 292 15.66 8.48 -8.76
N LEU A 293 15.96 9.68 -9.23
CA LEU A 293 15.51 10.26 -10.50
C LEU A 293 16.77 10.72 -11.28
N GLY A 294 16.96 10.19 -12.49
CA GLY A 294 18.13 10.53 -13.31
C GLY A 294 19.48 10.26 -12.64
N GLY A 295 19.55 9.28 -11.72
CA GLY A 295 20.75 8.96 -10.95
C GLY A 295 20.94 9.80 -9.67
N PHE A 296 20.05 10.73 -9.36
CA PHE A 296 20.12 11.59 -8.18
C PHE A 296 18.97 11.31 -7.21
N PRO A 297 19.15 11.52 -5.88
CA PRO A 297 18.06 11.37 -4.92
C PRO A 297 16.86 12.27 -5.25
N ILE A 298 15.70 11.67 -5.52
CA ILE A 298 14.51 12.41 -5.91
C ILE A 298 14.09 13.46 -4.86
N LYS A 299 14.37 13.22 -3.59
CA LYS A 299 14.12 14.18 -2.50
C LYS A 299 14.79 15.53 -2.73
N ARG A 300 15.94 15.56 -3.40
CA ARG A 300 16.74 16.77 -3.62
C ARG A 300 16.48 17.42 -4.96
N GLU A 301 16.35 16.59 -6.02
CA GLU A 301 16.35 17.06 -7.40
C GLU A 301 14.94 17.03 -8.05
N GLY A 302 13.98 16.32 -7.44
CA GLY A 302 12.66 16.17 -8.01
C GLY A 302 11.80 17.44 -7.88
N SER A 303 11.23 17.91 -8.99
CA SER A 303 10.16 18.90 -8.97
C SER A 303 8.89 18.37 -8.28
N GLN A 304 7.96 19.22 -7.90
CA GLN A 304 6.69 18.80 -7.26
C GLN A 304 5.90 17.82 -8.16
N GLY A 305 5.84 18.08 -9.47
CA GLY A 305 5.17 17.20 -10.43
C GLY A 305 5.88 15.85 -10.59
N GLN A 306 7.22 15.84 -10.62
CA GLN A 306 8.02 14.62 -10.66
C GLN A 306 7.85 13.78 -9.40
N ASN A 307 7.91 14.41 -8.23
CA ASN A 307 7.67 13.74 -6.95
C ASN A 307 6.28 13.09 -6.91
N LYS A 308 5.24 13.82 -7.35
CA LYS A 308 3.89 13.29 -7.39
C LYS A 308 3.72 12.14 -8.39
N THR A 309 4.31 12.27 -9.58
CA THR A 309 4.36 11.19 -10.57
C THR A 309 5.04 9.94 -10.02
N PHE A 310 6.15 10.12 -9.31
CA PHE A 310 6.89 9.02 -8.68
C PHE A 310 6.03 8.29 -7.65
N LEU A 311 5.34 9.03 -6.78
CA LEU A 311 4.45 8.46 -5.78
C LEU A 311 3.27 7.70 -6.39
N ILE A 312 2.63 8.28 -7.41
CA ILE A 312 1.52 7.63 -8.10
C ILE A 312 2.00 6.34 -8.78
N ALA A 313 3.13 6.39 -9.50
CA ALA A 313 3.72 5.22 -10.13
C ALA A 313 4.06 4.11 -9.12
N LEU A 314 4.63 4.46 -7.95
CA LEU A 314 4.88 3.51 -6.87
C LEU A 314 3.60 2.82 -6.40
N LYS A 315 2.54 3.59 -6.19
CA LYS A 315 1.26 3.06 -5.67
C LYS A 315 0.52 2.22 -6.71
N LEU A 316 0.53 2.63 -7.98
CA LEU A 316 -0.05 1.83 -9.06
C LEU A 316 0.72 0.52 -9.27
N ALA A 317 2.05 0.56 -9.14
CA ALA A 317 2.87 -0.65 -9.15
C ALA A 317 2.57 -1.57 -7.95
N GLN A 318 2.32 -1.01 -6.75
CA GLN A 318 1.89 -1.80 -5.59
C GLN A 318 0.54 -2.49 -5.85
N PHE A 319 -0.41 -1.78 -6.48
CA PHE A 319 -1.68 -2.36 -6.86
C PHE A 319 -1.48 -3.57 -7.79
N ASP A 320 -0.68 -3.38 -8.84
CA ASP A 320 -0.40 -4.42 -9.82
C ASP A 320 0.30 -5.62 -9.18
N PHE A 321 1.27 -5.36 -8.31
CA PHE A 321 1.97 -6.39 -7.56
C PHE A 321 1.01 -7.21 -6.69
N LEU A 322 0.14 -6.57 -5.90
CA LEU A 322 -0.87 -7.27 -5.09
C LEU A 322 -1.84 -8.08 -5.95
N LYS A 323 -2.22 -7.54 -7.10
CA LYS A 323 -3.08 -8.23 -8.06
C LYS A 323 -2.41 -9.50 -8.62
N GLN A 324 -1.11 -9.50 -8.83
CA GLN A 324 -0.37 -10.63 -9.42
C GLN A 324 0.08 -11.67 -8.38
N THR A 325 0.36 -11.29 -7.14
CA THR A 325 0.97 -12.15 -6.13
C THR A 325 0.01 -13.05 -5.36
N GLY A 326 -1.25 -13.17 -5.78
CA GLY A 326 -2.13 -14.20 -5.27
C GLY A 326 -2.96 -13.81 -4.05
N SER A 327 -3.24 -12.53 -3.82
CA SER A 327 -4.48 -12.19 -3.15
C SER A 327 -5.60 -12.77 -4.02
N HIS A 328 -6.41 -13.66 -3.48
CA HIS A 328 -7.56 -14.24 -4.22
C HIS A 328 -8.56 -13.16 -4.69
N THR A 329 -8.29 -11.90 -4.40
CA THR A 329 -9.18 -10.76 -4.58
C THR A 329 -8.43 -9.59 -5.19
N SER A 330 -9.00 -8.96 -6.24
CA SER A 330 -8.46 -7.74 -6.83
C SER A 330 -8.47 -6.59 -5.81
N PRO A 331 -7.37 -5.84 -5.62
CA PRO A 331 -7.32 -4.77 -4.65
C PRO A 331 -8.32 -3.64 -4.93
N LEU A 332 -8.81 -2.97 -3.89
CA LEU A 332 -9.49 -1.69 -3.99
C LEU A 332 -8.45 -0.58 -4.24
N LEU A 333 -8.78 0.39 -5.10
CA LEU A 333 -7.92 1.54 -5.36
C LEU A 333 -8.57 2.82 -4.83
N LEU A 334 -7.94 3.45 -3.86
CA LEU A 334 -8.36 4.73 -3.30
C LEU A 334 -7.44 5.84 -3.79
N LEU A 335 -8.01 6.87 -4.40
CA LEU A 335 -7.30 8.00 -5.01
C LEU A 335 -7.76 9.30 -4.37
N ASP A 336 -7.00 9.83 -3.42
CA ASP A 336 -7.34 11.03 -2.68
C ASP A 336 -6.61 12.24 -3.25
N ASP A 337 -7.35 13.14 -3.88
CA ASP A 337 -6.90 14.44 -4.41
C ASP A 337 -5.61 14.32 -5.26
N ILE A 338 -5.61 13.34 -6.18
CA ILE A 338 -4.38 12.96 -6.90
C ILE A 338 -3.99 13.91 -8.03
N PHE A 339 -4.91 14.74 -8.54
CA PHE A 339 -4.66 15.59 -9.72
C PHE A 339 -4.02 16.94 -9.39
N ASP A 340 -4.00 17.34 -8.12
CA ASP A 340 -3.32 18.57 -7.69
C ASP A 340 -1.83 18.54 -8.07
N LYS A 341 -1.28 19.65 -8.54
CA LYS A 341 0.13 19.87 -8.90
C LYS A 341 0.67 19.01 -10.06
N LEU A 342 -0.19 18.38 -10.85
CA LEU A 342 0.18 17.69 -12.08
C LEU A 342 -0.16 18.55 -13.30
N ASP A 343 0.67 18.46 -14.34
CA ASP A 343 0.35 19.02 -15.65
C ASP A 343 -0.76 18.21 -16.36
N ALA A 344 -1.42 18.84 -17.34
CA ALA A 344 -2.53 18.24 -18.06
C ALA A 344 -2.15 16.89 -18.72
N THR A 345 -0.93 16.76 -19.19
CA THR A 345 -0.46 15.53 -19.87
C THR A 345 -0.42 14.36 -18.89
N ARG A 346 0.16 14.57 -17.71
CA ARG A 346 0.24 13.55 -16.65
C ARG A 346 -1.15 13.18 -16.13
N VAL A 347 -2.02 14.18 -15.95
CA VAL A 347 -3.43 13.95 -15.58
C VAL A 347 -4.11 13.04 -16.61
N GLN A 348 -3.99 13.33 -17.91
CA GLN A 348 -4.56 12.50 -18.97
C GLN A 348 -4.04 11.06 -18.96
N GLN A 349 -2.73 10.86 -18.75
CA GLN A 349 -2.17 9.51 -18.66
C GLN A 349 -2.73 8.72 -17.46
N ILE A 350 -2.83 9.36 -16.30
CA ILE A 350 -3.42 8.73 -15.11
C ILE A 350 -4.89 8.38 -15.33
N ILE A 351 -5.67 9.30 -15.90
CA ILE A 351 -7.08 9.07 -16.26
C ILE A 351 -7.20 7.86 -17.19
N LYS A 352 -6.41 7.82 -18.26
CA LYS A 352 -6.41 6.71 -19.20
C LYS A 352 -6.09 5.38 -18.52
N LEU A 353 -5.13 5.37 -17.60
CA LEU A 353 -4.77 4.19 -16.83
C LEU A 353 -5.92 3.71 -15.95
N VAL A 354 -6.51 4.60 -15.13
CA VAL A 354 -7.53 4.21 -14.16
C VAL A 354 -8.89 3.91 -14.81
N SER A 355 -9.16 4.48 -15.99
CA SER A 355 -10.39 4.21 -16.76
C SER A 355 -10.42 2.83 -17.42
N GLY A 356 -9.26 2.20 -17.62
CA GLY A 356 -9.16 0.85 -18.20
C GLY A 356 -9.64 -0.25 -17.25
N ASP A 357 -9.79 -1.47 -17.78
CA ASP A 357 -10.26 -2.63 -17.01
C ASP A 357 -9.20 -3.24 -16.09
N HIS A 358 -7.98 -2.70 -16.12
CA HIS A 358 -6.85 -3.21 -15.35
C HIS A 358 -7.09 -3.08 -13.84
N PHE A 359 -7.65 -1.93 -13.40
CA PHE A 359 -7.98 -1.67 -12.01
C PHE A 359 -9.40 -2.14 -11.69
N GLY A 360 -9.58 -2.73 -10.49
CA GLY A 360 -10.88 -3.16 -9.98
C GLY A 360 -11.81 -2.00 -9.63
N GLN A 361 -12.38 -2.01 -8.43
CA GLN A 361 -13.20 -0.92 -7.92
C GLN A 361 -12.32 0.25 -7.46
N ILE A 362 -12.68 1.46 -7.88
CA ILE A 362 -11.94 2.69 -7.66
C ILE A 362 -12.80 3.68 -6.90
N PHE A 363 -12.23 4.32 -5.90
CA PHE A 363 -12.81 5.42 -5.15
C PHE A 363 -11.90 6.65 -5.33
N LEU A 364 -12.46 7.73 -5.83
CA LEU A 364 -11.72 8.94 -6.19
C LEU A 364 -12.32 10.15 -5.48
N THR A 365 -11.47 11.02 -4.93
CA THR A 365 -11.90 12.33 -4.43
C THR A 365 -11.31 13.43 -5.29
N ASP A 366 -12.08 14.48 -5.51
CA ASP A 366 -11.61 15.71 -6.15
C ASP A 366 -12.37 16.93 -5.63
N THR A 367 -11.72 18.07 -5.67
CA THR A 367 -12.35 19.39 -5.45
C THR A 367 -12.88 19.99 -6.74
N ASN A 368 -12.30 19.62 -7.89
CA ASN A 368 -12.62 20.14 -9.21
C ASN A 368 -13.51 19.17 -9.99
N ARG A 369 -14.77 19.58 -10.20
CA ARG A 369 -15.74 18.80 -10.97
C ARG A 369 -15.33 18.64 -12.44
N GLU A 370 -14.65 19.60 -13.05
CA GLU A 370 -14.22 19.54 -14.46
C GLU A 370 -13.25 18.38 -14.71
N HIS A 371 -12.32 18.13 -13.78
CA HIS A 371 -11.44 16.96 -13.86
C HIS A 371 -12.24 15.66 -13.87
N LEU A 372 -13.26 15.57 -13.02
CA LEU A 372 -14.12 14.37 -12.94
C LEU A 372 -14.98 14.23 -14.20
N ASP A 373 -15.58 15.31 -14.69
CA ASP A 373 -16.39 15.28 -15.91
C ASP A 373 -15.55 14.81 -17.11
N HIS A 374 -14.27 15.17 -17.17
CA HIS A 374 -13.36 14.66 -18.20
C HIS A 374 -13.10 13.15 -18.03
N ILE A 375 -12.84 12.67 -16.80
CA ILE A 375 -12.69 11.23 -16.51
C ILE A 375 -13.97 10.49 -16.89
N LEU A 376 -15.13 11.00 -16.48
CA LEU A 376 -16.41 10.38 -16.70
C LEU A 376 -16.77 10.32 -18.19
N SER A 377 -16.44 11.36 -18.98
CA SER A 377 -16.67 11.40 -20.43
C SER A 377 -15.83 10.38 -21.21
N THR A 378 -14.67 9.98 -20.68
CA THR A 378 -13.75 8.99 -21.29
C THR A 378 -13.97 7.57 -20.81
N THR A 379 -14.76 7.39 -19.73
CA THR A 379 -15.00 6.09 -19.12
C THR A 379 -16.32 5.50 -19.60
N ALA A 380 -16.27 4.42 -20.38
CA ALA A 380 -17.47 3.67 -20.82
C ALA A 380 -18.16 2.88 -19.67
N SER A 381 -17.63 2.92 -18.46
CA SER A 381 -18.05 2.12 -17.31
C SER A 381 -19.08 2.84 -16.45
N SER A 382 -19.84 2.09 -15.65
CA SER A 382 -20.74 2.65 -14.64
C SER A 382 -19.95 3.46 -13.60
N TYR A 383 -20.43 4.64 -13.29
CA TYR A 383 -19.90 5.47 -12.22
C TYR A 383 -21.00 5.97 -11.29
N ARG A 384 -20.61 6.36 -10.07
CA ARG A 384 -21.47 7.04 -9.11
C ARG A 384 -20.78 8.28 -8.57
N LEU A 385 -21.53 9.37 -8.50
CA LEU A 385 -21.04 10.65 -7.97
C LEU A 385 -21.71 10.93 -6.63
N PHE A 386 -20.90 11.27 -5.63
CA PHE A 386 -21.33 11.68 -4.30
C PHE A 386 -20.92 13.12 -4.05
N GLN A 387 -21.86 13.95 -3.62
CA GLN A 387 -21.61 15.31 -3.17
C GLN A 387 -21.30 15.26 -1.65
N VAL A 388 -20.18 15.83 -1.23
CA VAL A 388 -19.78 15.84 0.19
C VAL A 388 -19.75 17.28 0.68
N LYS A 389 -20.52 17.59 1.75
CA LYS A 389 -20.60 18.91 2.35
C LYS A 389 -20.77 18.80 3.86
N GLY A 390 -19.77 19.29 4.64
CA GLY A 390 -19.83 19.32 6.11
C GLY A 390 -20.05 17.94 6.74
N GLY A 391 -19.51 16.88 6.15
CA GLY A 391 -19.72 15.50 6.61
C GLY A 391 -21.04 14.86 6.14
N ASN A 392 -21.93 15.59 5.48
CA ASN A 392 -23.11 15.04 4.83
C ASN A 392 -22.77 14.61 3.41
N ILE A 393 -23.25 13.42 3.02
CA ILE A 393 -22.94 12.81 1.73
C ILE A 393 -24.26 12.49 1.02
N THR A 394 -24.42 13.01 -0.19
CA THR A 394 -25.61 12.80 -1.04
C THR A 394 -25.22 12.32 -2.43
N THR A 395 -26.04 11.56 -3.09
CA THR A 395 -25.88 11.10 -4.49
C THR A 395 -26.55 12.07 -5.47
#